data_9b43f95cb6d0574e701de277686e1ed9
#
_entry.id   9b43f95cb6d0574e701de277686e1ed9
#
_cell.length_a   1.000
_cell.length_b   1.000
_cell.length_c   1.000
_cell.angle_alpha   90.00
_cell.angle_beta   90.00
_cell.angle_gamma   90.00
#
_symmetry.space_group_name_H-M   'P 1'
#
loop_
_entity.id
_entity.type
_entity.pdbx_description
1 polymer ?
#
loop_
_entity_poly.entity_id
_entity_poly.type
_entity_poly.pdbx_seq_one_letter_code
_entity_poly.pdbx_strand_id
1 'polypeptide(L)'
;MAATYPSAYNTFVRDHDATNKMVIDFARNVSKFAVNKYTQVIPVKKVAGYYLEMTIEEAGRILSTSLDQFVWYDGQSAPEGADGTEKFEYKAYETLRFAFPFLLGDLTIDQASWNILAQHSSIKARQAMTARTQSAITVLTTSGNYASDHQSAVASITGNSGTWAASTTARQDIKRSFHHAAEKILDDTLAAIELDDLLVVISSGLAAKLAQCQEIVDYVKGSPDALAQVRGELPGENAIYGLPDKLYGFPLVVEKTRKVTSKKGATRAASSILGDATSFMCARPGGLVGVADSPNFSSCVNFALEEMTVETLRDAPNRRTLGRVVDNYVYKMVAPVSAFLFTTAS
;
A
#
# COMPACT_ATOMS: atom_id res chain seq x y z
N MET A 1 15.53 -2.51 -49.17
CA MET A 1 14.49 -3.53 -48.89
C MET A 1 14.58 -3.88 -47.41
N ALA A 2 13.57 -3.58 -46.64
CA ALA A 2 13.51 -4.04 -45.26
C ALA A 2 13.21 -5.54 -45.27
N ALA A 3 14.07 -6.34 -44.67
CA ALA A 3 13.86 -7.79 -44.59
C ALA A 3 12.62 -8.04 -43.67
N THR A 4 11.54 -8.50 -44.28
CA THR A 4 10.35 -8.93 -43.57
C THR A 4 10.66 -10.29 -42.94
N TYR A 5 10.97 -10.34 -41.67
CA TYR A 5 11.17 -11.61 -40.97
C TYR A 5 9.81 -12.32 -40.79
N PRO A 6 9.75 -13.65 -40.92
CA PRO A 6 8.53 -14.41 -40.66
C PRO A 6 8.02 -14.16 -39.23
N SER A 7 6.72 -14.02 -39.08
CA SER A 7 6.06 -13.71 -37.83
C SER A 7 6.38 -14.65 -36.66
N ALA A 8 6.84 -15.87 -36.95
CA ALA A 8 7.28 -16.85 -35.95
C ALA A 8 8.53 -16.43 -35.16
N TYR A 9 9.35 -15.50 -35.67
CA TYR A 9 10.54 -15.02 -34.95
C TYR A 9 10.33 -13.84 -34.05
N ASN A 10 9.11 -13.23 -34.07
CA ASN A 10 8.76 -12.07 -33.22
C ASN A 10 7.83 -12.43 -32.07
N THR A 11 7.59 -13.71 -31.84
CA THR A 11 6.70 -14.13 -30.77
C THR A 11 7.50 -14.34 -29.49
N PHE A 12 7.12 -13.63 -28.40
CA PHE A 12 7.66 -13.92 -27.07
C PHE A 12 7.16 -15.29 -26.62
N VAL A 13 8.10 -16.20 -26.37
CA VAL A 13 7.79 -17.53 -25.86
C VAL A 13 7.78 -17.46 -24.33
N ARG A 14 6.69 -17.90 -23.74
CA ARG A 14 6.63 -18.14 -22.29
C ARG A 14 7.34 -19.45 -21.99
N ASP A 15 8.49 -19.35 -21.35
CA ASP A 15 9.17 -20.52 -20.81
C ASP A 15 8.58 -20.82 -19.43
N HIS A 16 7.67 -21.78 -19.39
CA HIS A 16 6.97 -22.14 -18.16
C HIS A 16 7.91 -22.61 -17.03
N ASP A 17 8.98 -23.31 -17.36
CA ASP A 17 9.90 -23.82 -16.33
C ASP A 17 10.81 -22.74 -15.78
N ALA A 18 11.35 -21.87 -16.63
CA ALA A 18 12.12 -20.73 -16.19
C ALA A 18 11.25 -19.69 -15.48
N THR A 19 10.02 -19.49 -15.95
CA THR A 19 9.04 -18.58 -15.35
C THR A 19 8.62 -19.07 -13.96
N ASN A 20 8.36 -20.36 -13.79
CA ASN A 20 7.98 -20.93 -12.47
C ASN A 20 9.11 -20.83 -11.46
N LYS A 21 10.36 -21.14 -11.84
CA LYS A 21 11.51 -20.98 -10.93
C LYS A 21 11.77 -19.53 -10.55
N MET A 22 11.64 -18.60 -11.51
CA MET A 22 11.80 -17.16 -11.26
C MET A 22 10.67 -16.59 -10.41
N VAL A 23 9.44 -17.05 -10.61
CA VAL A 23 8.28 -16.66 -9.80
C VAL A 23 8.46 -17.10 -8.35
N ILE A 24 9.00 -18.28 -8.08
CA ILE A 24 9.26 -18.77 -6.71
C ILE A 24 10.32 -17.92 -6.00
N ASP A 25 11.45 -17.63 -6.65
CA ASP A 25 12.50 -16.75 -6.09
C ASP A 25 12.03 -15.31 -5.96
N PHE A 26 11.19 -14.88 -6.87
CA PHE A 26 10.58 -13.57 -6.86
C PHE A 26 9.54 -13.43 -5.75
N ALA A 27 8.71 -14.45 -5.52
CA ALA A 27 7.73 -14.47 -4.43
C ALA A 27 8.38 -14.26 -3.06
N ARG A 28 9.58 -14.80 -2.83
CA ARG A 28 10.36 -14.56 -1.61
C ARG A 28 10.73 -13.09 -1.39
N ASN A 29 11.03 -12.36 -2.46
CA ASN A 29 11.37 -10.94 -2.38
C ASN A 29 10.14 -10.04 -2.36
N VAL A 30 9.05 -10.44 -3.02
CA VAL A 30 7.76 -9.72 -3.07
C VAL A 30 7.12 -9.63 -1.69
N SER A 31 7.15 -10.70 -0.90
CA SER A 31 6.59 -10.71 0.46
C SER A 31 7.27 -9.74 1.43
N LYS A 32 8.50 -9.29 1.12
CA LYS A 32 9.27 -8.36 1.96
C LYS A 32 8.96 -6.88 1.71
N PHE A 33 8.21 -6.56 0.65
CA PHE A 33 7.80 -5.18 0.39
C PHE A 33 6.67 -4.78 1.34
N ALA A 34 6.83 -3.64 1.98
CA ALA A 34 5.85 -3.13 2.95
C ALA A 34 4.48 -2.86 2.31
N VAL A 35 4.45 -2.56 1.00
CA VAL A 35 3.21 -2.29 0.25
C VAL A 35 2.15 -3.38 0.40
N ASN A 36 2.58 -4.64 0.51
CA ASN A 36 1.66 -5.78 0.68
C ASN A 36 0.98 -5.82 2.07
N LYS A 37 1.44 -5.01 3.02
CA LYS A 37 0.86 -4.94 4.36
C LYS A 37 -0.30 -3.94 4.45
N TYR A 38 -0.35 -2.98 3.52
CA TYR A 38 -1.34 -1.90 3.55
C TYR A 38 -2.15 -1.77 2.25
N THR A 39 -1.93 -2.65 1.26
CA THR A 39 -2.74 -2.71 0.03
C THR A 39 -3.20 -4.11 -0.26
N GLN A 40 -4.44 -4.25 -0.72
CA GLN A 40 -5.03 -5.51 -1.19
C GLN A 40 -4.88 -5.62 -2.71
N VAL A 41 -4.61 -6.83 -3.20
CA VAL A 41 -4.60 -7.12 -4.64
C VAL A 41 -5.90 -7.79 -5.01
N ILE A 42 -6.60 -7.22 -5.98
CA ILE A 42 -7.82 -7.79 -6.56
C ILE A 42 -7.54 -8.15 -8.02
N PRO A 43 -7.57 -9.44 -8.38
CA PRO A 43 -7.41 -9.86 -9.76
C PRO A 43 -8.63 -9.44 -10.58
N VAL A 44 -8.40 -8.77 -11.70
CA VAL A 44 -9.46 -8.33 -12.63
C VAL A 44 -9.30 -8.99 -13.99
N LYS A 45 -10.40 -9.19 -14.71
CA LYS A 45 -10.41 -9.85 -16.03
C LYS A 45 -10.42 -8.87 -17.20
N LYS A 46 -10.66 -7.59 -16.93
CA LYS A 46 -10.78 -6.54 -17.96
C LYS A 46 -9.81 -5.40 -17.67
N VAL A 47 -9.30 -4.78 -18.73
CA VAL A 47 -8.42 -3.61 -18.64
C VAL A 47 -9.11 -2.44 -17.95
N ALA A 48 -10.37 -2.21 -18.27
CA ALA A 48 -11.18 -1.15 -17.69
C ALA A 48 -12.48 -1.74 -17.13
N GLY A 49 -12.95 -1.18 -16.02
CA GLY A 49 -14.18 -1.58 -15.37
C GLY A 49 -14.62 -0.57 -14.34
N TYR A 50 -15.66 -0.93 -13.61
CA TYR A 50 -16.21 -0.13 -12.53
C TYR A 50 -16.13 -0.91 -11.23
N TYR A 51 -15.93 -0.21 -10.14
CA TYR A 51 -16.11 -0.74 -8.78
C TYR A 51 -17.17 0.08 -8.07
N LEU A 52 -17.83 -0.56 -7.13
CA LEU A 52 -18.89 0.04 -6.34
C LEU A 52 -18.30 0.64 -5.07
N GLU A 53 -18.62 1.89 -4.81
CA GLU A 53 -18.39 2.53 -3.52
C GLU A 53 -19.73 2.59 -2.78
N MET A 54 -19.80 1.92 -1.63
CA MET A 54 -20.98 2.00 -0.78
C MET A 54 -20.84 3.21 0.17
N THR A 55 -21.88 4.02 0.25
CA THR A 55 -21.99 5.04 1.29
C THR A 55 -22.45 4.35 2.58
N ILE A 56 -21.58 4.36 3.59
CA ILE A 56 -21.84 3.69 4.88
C ILE A 56 -22.85 4.49 5.72
N GLU A 57 -23.15 5.72 5.33
CA GLU A 57 -24.07 6.63 6.07
C GLU A 57 -25.45 6.02 6.37
N GLU A 58 -25.95 5.18 5.49
CA GLU A 58 -27.25 4.55 5.66
C GLU A 58 -27.29 3.56 6.83
N ALA A 59 -26.18 2.87 7.10
CA ALA A 59 -26.11 1.85 8.14
C ALA A 59 -26.28 2.42 9.57
N GLY A 60 -25.93 3.70 9.76
CA GLY A 60 -26.01 4.36 11.06
C GLY A 60 -27.10 5.43 11.15
N ARG A 61 -27.91 5.62 10.11
CA ARG A 61 -28.89 6.70 10.09
C ARG A 61 -30.07 6.44 11.01
N ILE A 62 -30.08 7.10 12.17
CA ILE A 62 -31.19 7.14 13.11
C ILE A 62 -31.65 8.60 13.20
N LEU A 63 -32.71 8.95 12.46
CA LEU A 63 -33.18 10.33 12.30
C LEU A 63 -33.89 10.90 13.55
N SER A 64 -34.22 10.07 14.52
CA SER A 64 -34.93 10.46 15.72
C SER A 64 -34.25 9.90 16.98
N THR A 65 -34.29 10.66 18.05
CA THR A 65 -33.88 10.18 19.40
C THR A 65 -34.77 9.05 19.90
N SER A 66 -35.95 8.87 19.32
CA SER A 66 -36.87 7.76 19.56
C SER A 66 -36.79 6.76 18.42
N LEU A 67 -36.74 5.49 18.75
CA LEU A 67 -36.77 4.39 17.80
C LEU A 67 -38.16 4.10 17.24
N ASP A 68 -39.15 4.96 17.53
CA ASP A 68 -40.57 4.77 17.14
C ASP A 68 -40.73 4.58 15.63
N GLN A 69 -39.86 5.17 14.82
CA GLN A 69 -39.86 5.00 13.37
C GLN A 69 -39.56 3.57 12.89
N PHE A 70 -38.97 2.74 13.74
CA PHE A 70 -38.65 1.34 13.43
C PHE A 70 -39.59 0.36 14.14
N VAL A 71 -40.56 0.84 14.94
CA VAL A 71 -41.48 -0.02 15.66
C VAL A 71 -42.51 -0.58 14.69
N TRP A 72 -42.58 -1.89 14.60
CA TRP A 72 -43.57 -2.60 13.83
C TRP A 72 -44.57 -3.29 14.74
N TYR A 73 -45.84 -2.89 14.64
CA TYR A 73 -46.92 -3.50 15.42
C TYR A 73 -47.55 -4.63 14.63
N ASP A 74 -47.94 -5.69 15.33
CA ASP A 74 -48.61 -6.85 14.73
C ASP A 74 -49.89 -6.42 13.99
N GLY A 75 -50.09 -6.91 12.77
CA GLY A 75 -51.18 -6.56 11.90
C GLY A 75 -51.05 -5.25 11.10
N GLN A 76 -49.92 -4.55 11.22
CA GLN A 76 -49.64 -3.36 10.42
C GLN A 76 -48.60 -3.66 9.30
N SER A 77 -48.56 -2.80 8.29
CA SER A 77 -47.51 -2.82 7.31
C SER A 77 -46.16 -2.56 7.97
N ALA A 78 -45.10 -3.21 7.48
CA ALA A 78 -43.75 -2.89 7.93
C ALA A 78 -43.45 -1.40 7.70
N PRO A 79 -42.74 -0.74 8.62
CA PRO A 79 -42.33 0.65 8.41
C PRO A 79 -41.49 0.74 7.12
N GLU A 80 -41.82 1.68 6.27
CA GLU A 80 -41.00 2.01 5.10
C GLU A 80 -39.86 2.89 5.58
N GLY A 81 -38.62 2.58 5.16
CA GLY A 81 -37.46 3.41 5.47
C GLY A 81 -37.70 4.85 5.03
N ALA A 82 -37.39 5.81 5.89
CA ALA A 82 -37.76 7.21 5.70
C ALA A 82 -37.10 7.90 4.48
N ASP A 83 -36.01 7.33 3.93
CA ASP A 83 -35.14 8.04 2.97
C ASP A 83 -34.94 7.36 1.60
N GLY A 84 -35.72 6.37 1.24
CA GLY A 84 -35.71 5.82 -0.12
C GLY A 84 -34.52 4.89 -0.42
N THR A 85 -34.13 4.82 -1.66
CA THR A 85 -33.19 3.84 -2.20
C THR A 85 -31.74 4.16 -1.83
N GLU A 86 -31.00 3.16 -1.36
CA GLU A 86 -29.54 3.25 -1.19
C GLU A 86 -28.86 3.74 -2.46
N LYS A 87 -27.97 4.70 -2.33
CA LYS A 87 -27.16 5.21 -3.44
C LYS A 87 -25.86 4.43 -3.54
N PHE A 88 -25.63 3.88 -4.73
CA PHE A 88 -24.37 3.26 -5.08
C PHE A 88 -23.61 4.18 -6.04
N GLU A 89 -22.37 4.51 -5.71
CA GLU A 89 -21.51 5.28 -6.60
C GLU A 89 -20.57 4.35 -7.36
N TYR A 90 -20.63 4.40 -8.69
CA TYR A 90 -19.76 3.63 -9.57
C TYR A 90 -18.54 4.45 -9.95
N LYS A 91 -17.36 4.01 -9.55
CA LYS A 91 -16.08 4.61 -9.94
C LYS A 91 -15.35 3.73 -10.96
N ALA A 92 -14.74 4.37 -11.96
CA ALA A 92 -14.02 3.66 -13.00
C ALA A 92 -12.56 3.38 -12.61
N TYR A 93 -12.06 2.22 -13.01
CA TYR A 93 -10.64 1.93 -13.03
C TYR A 93 -10.18 1.55 -14.44
N GLU A 94 -8.92 1.86 -14.75
CA GLU A 94 -8.24 1.46 -15.97
C GLU A 94 -6.83 1.00 -15.61
N THR A 95 -6.50 -0.25 -15.95
CA THR A 95 -5.19 -0.82 -15.66
C THR A 95 -4.18 -0.42 -16.72
N LEU A 96 -2.97 -0.09 -16.30
CA LEU A 96 -1.87 0.27 -17.17
C LEU A 96 -0.84 -0.86 -17.24
N ARG A 97 -0.39 -1.17 -18.44
CA ARG A 97 0.66 -2.18 -18.65
C ARG A 97 2.03 -1.54 -18.56
N PHE A 98 2.84 -2.04 -17.63
CA PHE A 98 4.23 -1.65 -17.43
C PHE A 98 5.15 -2.76 -17.94
N ALA A 99 6.23 -2.38 -18.61
CA ALA A 99 7.25 -3.31 -19.05
C ALA A 99 8.63 -2.84 -18.60
N PHE A 100 9.40 -3.73 -18.01
CA PHE A 100 10.76 -3.49 -17.52
C PHE A 100 11.74 -4.31 -18.37
N PRO A 101 12.27 -3.75 -19.47
CA PRO A 101 13.09 -4.49 -20.42
C PRO A 101 14.52 -4.67 -19.92
N PHE A 102 15.14 -5.76 -20.38
CA PHE A 102 16.58 -5.98 -20.29
C PHE A 102 17.07 -6.66 -21.57
N LEU A 103 18.35 -6.51 -21.85
CA LEU A 103 18.99 -7.03 -23.05
C LEU A 103 20.33 -7.65 -22.66
N LEU A 104 20.57 -8.89 -23.12
CA LEU A 104 21.79 -9.64 -22.88
C LEU A 104 22.34 -10.15 -24.22
N GLY A 105 23.65 -9.92 -24.47
CA GLY A 105 24.34 -10.52 -25.63
C GLY A 105 24.62 -12.01 -25.39
N ASP A 106 24.55 -12.82 -26.45
CA ASP A 106 24.80 -14.26 -26.38
C ASP A 106 26.19 -14.53 -25.78
N LEU A 107 27.22 -13.78 -26.19
CA LEU A 107 28.58 -13.94 -25.68
C LEU A 107 28.64 -13.74 -24.12
N THR A 108 27.84 -12.79 -23.61
CA THR A 108 27.76 -12.54 -22.17
C THR A 108 27.09 -13.71 -21.45
N ILE A 109 26.06 -14.29 -22.07
CA ILE A 109 25.35 -15.46 -21.52
C ILE A 109 26.26 -16.69 -21.51
N ASP A 110 26.97 -16.94 -22.60
CA ASP A 110 27.86 -18.11 -22.81
C ASP A 110 29.08 -18.07 -21.87
N GLN A 111 29.62 -16.88 -21.60
CA GLN A 111 30.83 -16.71 -20.78
C GLN A 111 30.50 -16.58 -19.27
N ALA A 112 29.25 -16.41 -18.91
CA ALA A 112 28.87 -16.31 -17.50
C ALA A 112 28.93 -17.68 -16.81
N SER A 113 29.60 -17.75 -15.68
CA SER A 113 29.67 -18.96 -14.83
C SER A 113 28.39 -19.18 -14.00
N TRP A 114 27.40 -18.29 -14.11
CA TRP A 114 26.12 -18.32 -13.40
C TRP A 114 24.97 -18.02 -14.35
N ASN A 115 23.74 -18.28 -13.91
CA ASN A 115 22.56 -17.96 -14.71
C ASN A 115 22.28 -16.44 -14.68
N ILE A 116 22.93 -15.72 -15.60
CA ILE A 116 22.83 -14.26 -15.73
C ILE A 116 21.42 -13.82 -16.14
N LEU A 117 20.67 -14.63 -16.91
CA LEU A 117 19.32 -14.34 -17.34
C LEU A 117 18.37 -14.29 -16.13
N ALA A 118 18.45 -15.30 -15.27
CA ALA A 118 17.65 -15.35 -14.03
C ALA A 118 17.97 -14.18 -13.10
N GLN A 119 19.26 -13.82 -12.97
CA GLN A 119 19.67 -12.70 -12.15
C GLN A 119 19.13 -11.36 -12.66
N HIS A 120 19.22 -11.11 -13.97
CA HIS A 120 18.67 -9.87 -14.56
C HIS A 120 17.15 -9.83 -14.47
N SER A 121 16.46 -10.93 -14.64
CA SER A 121 15.02 -11.03 -14.46
C SER A 121 14.62 -10.71 -13.01
N SER A 122 15.35 -11.21 -12.02
CA SER A 122 15.13 -10.91 -10.59
C SER A 122 15.35 -9.41 -10.30
N ILE A 123 16.38 -8.80 -10.87
CA ILE A 123 16.63 -7.35 -10.74
C ILE A 123 15.47 -6.54 -11.32
N LYS A 124 14.97 -6.93 -12.51
CA LYS A 124 13.84 -6.24 -13.16
C LYS A 124 12.54 -6.45 -12.44
N ALA A 125 12.32 -7.61 -11.89
CA ALA A 125 11.17 -7.91 -11.04
C ALA A 125 11.19 -7.04 -9.77
N ARG A 126 12.33 -6.87 -9.12
CA ARG A 126 12.48 -5.94 -8.00
C ARG A 126 12.22 -4.49 -8.43
N GLN A 127 12.63 -4.10 -9.65
CA GLN A 127 12.32 -2.78 -10.21
C GLN A 127 10.80 -2.60 -10.40
N ALA A 128 10.09 -3.63 -10.87
CA ALA A 128 8.63 -3.64 -11.01
C ALA A 128 7.94 -3.45 -9.63
N MET A 129 8.40 -4.16 -8.59
CA MET A 129 7.87 -3.98 -7.23
C MET A 129 8.13 -2.59 -6.66
N THR A 130 9.29 -2.01 -6.98
CA THR A 130 9.59 -0.61 -6.60
C THR A 130 8.62 0.36 -7.30
N ALA A 131 8.29 0.10 -8.57
CA ALA A 131 7.30 0.89 -9.31
C ALA A 131 5.88 0.71 -8.74
N ARG A 132 5.47 -0.51 -8.38
CA ARG A 132 4.20 -0.77 -7.66
C ARG A 132 4.13 0.03 -6.36
N THR A 133 5.19 -0.04 -5.54
CA THR A 133 5.27 0.72 -4.28
C THR A 133 5.15 2.22 -4.53
N GLN A 134 5.83 2.73 -5.57
CA GLN A 134 5.72 4.15 -5.95
C GLN A 134 4.29 4.53 -6.34
N SER A 135 3.61 3.68 -7.12
CA SER A 135 2.22 3.94 -7.54
C SER A 135 1.26 3.93 -6.34
N ALA A 136 1.39 2.95 -5.44
CA ALA A 136 0.59 2.86 -4.21
C ALA A 136 0.79 4.10 -3.32
N ILE A 137 2.05 4.47 -3.05
CA ILE A 137 2.37 5.63 -2.22
C ILE A 137 1.88 6.93 -2.88
N THR A 138 1.98 7.06 -4.19
CA THR A 138 1.44 8.24 -4.90
C THR A 138 -0.06 8.37 -4.65
N VAL A 139 -0.84 7.28 -4.72
CA VAL A 139 -2.28 7.30 -4.43
C VAL A 139 -2.54 7.65 -2.97
N LEU A 140 -1.79 7.03 -2.03
CA LEU A 140 -1.95 7.20 -0.58
C LEU A 140 -1.40 8.53 -0.02
N THR A 141 -0.60 9.27 -0.78
CA THR A 141 -0.09 10.58 -0.35
C THR A 141 -0.73 11.75 -1.11
N THR A 142 -1.61 11.47 -2.06
CA THR A 142 -2.35 12.51 -2.79
C THR A 142 -3.55 12.95 -1.96
N SER A 143 -3.54 14.19 -1.51
CA SER A 143 -4.60 14.77 -0.65
C SER A 143 -5.99 14.70 -1.28
N GLY A 144 -6.12 14.86 -2.61
CA GLY A 144 -7.39 14.78 -3.33
C GLY A 144 -8.05 13.39 -3.33
N ASN A 145 -7.38 12.35 -2.85
CA ASN A 145 -7.96 11.01 -2.71
C ASN A 145 -8.63 10.78 -1.34
N TYR A 146 -8.54 11.72 -0.43
CA TYR A 146 -9.12 11.66 0.91
C TYR A 146 -10.37 12.55 0.99
N ALA A 147 -11.26 12.25 1.92
CA ALA A 147 -12.27 13.19 2.33
C ALA A 147 -11.60 14.47 2.90
N SER A 148 -12.27 15.60 2.82
CA SER A 148 -11.66 16.92 3.14
C SER A 148 -11.12 17.00 4.57
N ASP A 149 -11.73 16.29 5.49
CA ASP A 149 -11.42 16.24 6.92
C ASP A 149 -10.57 15.02 7.35
N HIS A 150 -10.27 14.12 6.40
CA HIS A 150 -9.35 12.98 6.57
C HIS A 150 -7.90 13.32 6.21
N GLN A 151 -7.54 14.59 6.28
CA GLN A 151 -6.17 15.05 6.09
C GLN A 151 -5.89 16.24 7.00
N SER A 152 -4.73 16.25 7.64
CA SER A 152 -4.33 17.35 8.49
C SER A 152 -2.81 17.49 8.58
N ALA A 153 -2.35 18.73 8.72
CA ALA A 153 -1.00 18.97 9.22
C ALA A 153 -0.94 18.56 10.71
N VAL A 154 0.12 17.88 11.12
CA VAL A 154 0.26 17.39 12.49
C VAL A 154 0.09 18.50 13.51
N ALA A 155 0.68 19.66 13.26
CA ALA A 155 0.57 20.82 14.15
C ALA A 155 -0.84 21.46 14.19
N SER A 156 -1.71 21.15 13.21
CA SER A 156 -3.08 21.67 13.14
C SER A 156 -4.09 20.79 13.88
N ILE A 157 -3.69 19.60 14.30
CA ILE A 157 -4.54 18.72 15.09
C ILE A 157 -4.73 19.33 16.49
N THR A 158 -5.97 19.37 16.97
CA THR A 158 -6.31 19.97 18.25
C THR A 158 -5.46 19.42 19.40
N GLY A 159 -4.79 20.32 20.09
CA GLY A 159 -3.92 19.99 21.23
C GLY A 159 -2.47 19.67 20.85
N ASN A 160 -2.14 19.56 19.56
CA ASN A 160 -0.76 19.45 19.11
C ASN A 160 -0.09 20.82 19.07
N SER A 161 1.22 20.86 19.20
CA SER A 161 2.00 22.10 19.18
C SER A 161 3.22 22.04 18.23
N GLY A 162 3.36 20.99 17.43
CA GLY A 162 4.43 20.89 16.45
C GLY A 162 4.45 19.56 15.71
N THR A 163 5.59 19.24 15.11
CA THR A 163 5.82 17.99 14.40
C THR A 163 6.05 16.82 15.36
N TRP A 164 5.90 15.60 14.88
CA TRP A 164 6.17 14.39 15.68
C TRP A 164 7.63 14.29 16.14
N ALA A 165 8.56 14.69 15.29
CA ALA A 165 9.99 14.65 15.62
C ALA A 165 10.34 15.54 16.83
N ALA A 166 9.58 16.59 17.08
CA ALA A 166 9.75 17.51 18.18
C ALA A 166 8.84 17.21 19.39
N SER A 167 8.10 16.11 19.37
CA SER A 167 7.15 15.79 20.45
C SER A 167 7.86 15.35 21.72
N THR A 168 7.25 15.71 22.87
CA THR A 168 7.72 15.39 24.22
C THR A 168 6.63 14.67 24.97
N THR A 169 6.96 14.03 26.08
CA THR A 169 6.01 13.33 26.96
C THR A 169 4.87 14.24 27.43
N ALA A 170 5.16 15.53 27.66
CA ALA A 170 4.12 16.50 28.05
C ALA A 170 3.23 16.90 26.87
N ARG A 171 3.76 16.94 25.65
CA ARG A 171 3.00 17.34 24.45
C ARG A 171 2.15 16.21 23.91
N GLN A 172 2.67 14.99 23.87
CA GLN A 172 2.01 13.79 23.32
C GLN A 172 1.43 13.98 21.89
N ASP A 173 2.15 14.71 21.04
CA ASP A 173 1.67 15.06 19.70
C ASP A 173 1.45 13.82 18.82
N ILE A 174 2.29 12.78 18.98
CA ILE A 174 2.18 11.52 18.23
C ILE A 174 0.93 10.77 18.66
N LYS A 175 0.76 10.57 19.98
CA LYS A 175 -0.40 9.88 20.54
C LYS A 175 -1.71 10.56 20.13
N ARG A 176 -1.78 11.88 20.29
CA ARG A 176 -2.96 12.66 19.92
C ARG A 176 -3.28 12.58 18.44
N SER A 177 -2.25 12.63 17.58
CA SER A 177 -2.44 12.49 16.14
C SER A 177 -3.05 11.14 15.76
N PHE A 178 -2.53 10.05 16.36
CA PHE A 178 -3.04 8.70 16.07
C PHE A 178 -4.47 8.53 16.54
N HIS A 179 -4.79 8.97 17.77
CA HIS A 179 -6.15 8.91 18.28
C HIS A 179 -7.12 9.79 17.48
N HIS A 180 -6.72 11.02 17.13
CA HIS A 180 -7.55 11.89 16.29
C HIS A 180 -7.89 11.26 14.94
N ALA A 181 -6.91 10.68 14.27
CA ALA A 181 -7.13 10.02 13.00
C ALA A 181 -8.02 8.77 13.13
N ALA A 182 -7.79 7.99 14.18
CA ALA A 182 -8.56 6.78 14.46
C ALA A 182 -10.02 7.10 14.80
N GLU A 183 -10.28 8.09 15.66
CA GLU A 183 -11.63 8.56 15.97
C GLU A 183 -12.34 9.10 14.73
N LYS A 184 -11.62 9.87 13.89
CA LYS A 184 -12.20 10.39 12.66
C LYS A 184 -12.60 9.27 11.69
N ILE A 185 -11.76 8.24 11.53
CA ILE A 185 -12.10 7.07 10.73
C ILE A 185 -13.29 6.30 11.33
N LEU A 186 -13.30 6.13 12.66
CA LEU A 186 -14.37 5.45 13.37
C LEU A 186 -15.73 6.17 13.20
N ASP A 187 -15.73 7.50 13.34
CA ASP A 187 -16.93 8.33 13.20
C ASP A 187 -17.50 8.23 11.78
N ASP A 188 -16.65 8.43 10.77
CA ASP A 188 -17.11 8.49 9.37
C ASP A 188 -17.36 7.11 8.76
N THR A 189 -16.84 6.03 9.36
CA THR A 189 -17.16 4.65 8.99
C THR A 189 -18.24 4.02 9.87
N LEU A 190 -18.82 4.78 10.82
CA LEU A 190 -19.81 4.29 11.79
C LEU A 190 -19.35 3.01 12.51
N ALA A 191 -18.10 2.98 12.92
CA ALA A 191 -17.45 1.83 13.54
C ALA A 191 -17.45 0.54 12.69
N ALA A 192 -17.62 0.65 11.37
CA ALA A 192 -17.49 -0.52 10.48
C ALA A 192 -16.04 -1.01 10.38
N ILE A 193 -15.08 -0.16 10.72
CA ILE A 193 -13.65 -0.51 10.81
C ILE A 193 -13.26 -0.47 12.29
N GLU A 194 -12.77 -1.59 12.80
CA GLU A 194 -12.27 -1.64 14.17
C GLU A 194 -10.89 -0.96 14.29
N LEU A 195 -10.61 -0.37 15.46
CA LEU A 195 -9.34 0.32 15.71
C LEU A 195 -8.13 -0.60 15.55
N ASP A 196 -8.28 -1.89 15.86
CA ASP A 196 -7.23 -2.91 15.72
C ASP A 196 -6.87 -3.21 14.25
N ASP A 197 -7.74 -2.85 13.33
CA ASP A 197 -7.53 -3.04 11.90
C ASP A 197 -6.83 -1.86 11.21
N LEU A 198 -6.65 -0.78 11.94
CA LEU A 198 -5.89 0.37 11.48
C LEU A 198 -4.39 0.13 11.62
N LEU A 199 -3.62 0.61 10.65
CA LEU A 199 -2.16 0.62 10.71
C LEU A 199 -1.63 1.99 10.29
N VAL A 200 -0.46 2.33 10.83
CA VAL A 200 0.24 3.57 10.50
C VAL A 200 1.45 3.27 9.65
N VAL A 201 1.59 3.97 8.52
CA VAL A 201 2.74 3.85 7.62
C VAL A 201 3.61 5.10 7.70
N ILE A 202 4.88 4.92 7.99
CA ILE A 202 5.87 5.99 8.09
C ILE A 202 7.08 5.70 7.20
N SER A 203 7.82 6.74 6.81
CA SER A 203 9.08 6.57 6.09
C SER A 203 10.21 6.09 7.01
N SER A 204 11.24 5.49 6.43
CA SER A 204 12.45 5.10 7.19
C SER A 204 13.21 6.30 7.78
N GLY A 205 13.15 7.48 7.14
CA GLY A 205 13.75 8.69 7.66
C GLY A 205 12.97 9.26 8.85
N LEU A 206 11.65 9.27 8.77
CA LEU A 206 10.77 9.66 9.88
C LEU A 206 10.92 8.67 11.05
N ALA A 207 11.00 7.37 10.78
CA ALA A 207 11.22 6.36 11.82
C ALA A 207 12.48 6.63 12.65
N ALA A 208 13.59 6.98 11.99
CA ALA A 208 14.84 7.33 12.67
C ALA A 208 14.73 8.60 13.53
N LYS A 209 13.94 9.59 13.11
CA LYS A 209 13.66 10.80 13.89
C LYS A 209 12.76 10.50 15.08
N LEU A 210 11.71 9.70 14.87
CA LEU A 210 10.79 9.30 15.94
C LEU A 210 11.48 8.53 17.05
N ALA A 211 12.41 7.64 16.72
CA ALA A 211 13.18 6.89 17.71
C ALA A 211 14.00 7.78 18.67
N GLN A 212 14.32 9.01 18.25
CA GLN A 212 15.05 10.00 19.04
C GLN A 212 14.11 10.99 19.77
N CYS A 213 12.82 10.96 19.45
CA CYS A 213 11.81 11.82 20.06
C CYS A 213 11.59 11.45 21.53
N GLN A 214 11.52 12.45 22.41
CA GLN A 214 11.37 12.23 23.87
C GLN A 214 10.10 11.45 24.22
N GLU A 215 8.99 11.70 23.52
CA GLU A 215 7.73 10.98 23.72
C GLU A 215 7.90 9.47 23.53
N ILE A 216 8.57 9.07 22.44
CA ILE A 216 8.81 7.66 22.12
C ILE A 216 9.83 7.03 23.07
N VAL A 217 10.89 7.75 23.40
CA VAL A 217 11.91 7.27 24.35
C VAL A 217 11.29 6.96 25.70
N ASP A 218 10.41 7.81 26.18
CA ASP A 218 9.73 7.62 27.47
C ASP A 218 8.67 6.51 27.38
N TYR A 219 7.94 6.40 26.25
CA TYR A 219 7.02 5.30 25.97
C TYR A 219 7.73 3.93 26.01
N VAL A 220 8.85 3.82 25.30
CA VAL A 220 9.64 2.57 25.27
C VAL A 220 10.21 2.23 26.64
N LYS A 221 10.68 3.21 27.42
CA LYS A 221 11.15 2.98 28.80
C LYS A 221 10.03 2.54 29.74
N GLY A 222 8.83 3.03 29.55
CA GLY A 222 7.65 2.71 30.35
C GLY A 222 6.97 1.38 30.01
N SER A 223 7.29 0.78 28.85
CA SER A 223 6.70 -0.48 28.37
C SER A 223 7.76 -1.58 28.32
N PRO A 224 7.70 -2.60 29.19
CA PRO A 224 8.66 -3.70 29.19
C PRO A 224 8.74 -4.42 27.85
N ASP A 225 7.62 -4.68 27.19
CA ASP A 225 7.56 -5.39 25.91
C ASP A 225 8.17 -4.56 24.78
N ALA A 226 7.88 -3.26 24.72
CA ALA A 226 8.47 -2.36 23.74
C ALA A 226 10.00 -2.26 23.95
N LEU A 227 10.45 -2.20 25.19
CA LEU A 227 11.86 -2.17 25.53
C LEU A 227 12.56 -3.47 25.13
N ALA A 228 11.95 -4.63 25.37
CA ALA A 228 12.47 -5.94 24.98
C ALA A 228 12.56 -6.08 23.44
N GLN A 229 11.57 -5.58 22.69
CA GLN A 229 11.63 -5.54 21.23
C GLN A 229 12.77 -4.65 20.73
N VAL A 230 12.91 -3.45 21.26
CA VAL A 230 13.97 -2.51 20.84
C VAL A 230 15.37 -3.05 21.20
N ARG A 231 15.51 -3.77 22.29
CA ARG A 231 16.76 -4.47 22.68
C ARG A 231 17.03 -5.72 21.86
N GLY A 232 16.06 -6.22 21.09
CA GLY A 232 16.17 -7.45 20.31
C GLY A 232 15.97 -8.73 21.11
N GLU A 233 15.44 -8.64 22.32
CA GLU A 233 15.09 -9.78 23.17
C GLU A 233 13.80 -10.45 22.69
N LEU A 234 12.88 -9.66 22.11
CA LEU A 234 11.69 -10.12 21.41
C LEU A 234 11.79 -9.82 19.90
N PRO A 235 11.20 -10.67 19.04
CA PRO A 235 11.16 -10.42 17.61
C PRO A 235 10.37 -9.13 17.32
N GLY A 236 10.93 -8.25 16.49
CA GLY A 236 10.30 -7.01 16.07
C GLY A 236 10.86 -6.55 14.72
N GLU A 237 9.98 -6.26 13.77
CA GLU A 237 10.39 -5.82 12.44
C GLU A 237 10.98 -4.39 12.44
N ASN A 238 10.52 -3.57 13.38
CA ASN A 238 10.91 -2.17 13.52
C ASN A 238 12.03 -1.95 14.55
N ALA A 239 12.49 -3.00 15.24
CA ALA A 239 13.56 -2.93 16.24
C ALA A 239 14.86 -2.30 15.69
N ILE A 240 15.17 -2.52 14.41
CA ILE A 240 16.33 -1.93 13.72
C ILE A 240 16.30 -0.41 13.68
N TYR A 241 15.11 0.19 13.77
CA TYR A 241 14.91 1.65 13.82
C TYR A 241 14.80 2.16 15.26
N GLY A 242 14.83 1.27 16.26
CA GLY A 242 14.62 1.64 17.66
C GLY A 242 13.14 1.90 18.00
N LEU A 243 12.22 1.32 17.21
CA LEU A 243 10.78 1.47 17.40
C LEU A 243 10.13 0.12 17.69
N PRO A 244 9.07 0.08 18.51
CA PRO A 244 8.26 -1.11 18.68
C PRO A 244 7.36 -1.33 17.44
N ASP A 245 6.88 -2.56 17.25
CA ASP A 245 6.00 -2.90 16.14
C ASP A 245 4.60 -2.33 16.30
N LYS A 246 4.17 -2.07 17.52
CA LYS A 246 2.94 -1.36 17.86
C LYS A 246 3.24 -0.12 18.68
N LEU A 247 2.63 1.00 18.31
CA LEU A 247 2.77 2.26 19.00
C LEU A 247 1.37 2.77 19.38
N TYR A 248 1.13 2.97 20.68
CA TYR A 248 -0.18 3.37 21.21
C TYR A 248 -1.35 2.47 20.77
N GLY A 249 -1.10 1.16 20.60
CA GLY A 249 -2.09 0.19 20.12
C GLY A 249 -2.08 -0.05 18.62
N PHE A 250 -1.62 0.90 17.82
CA PHE A 250 -1.62 0.79 16.36
C PHE A 250 -0.37 0.09 15.81
N PRO A 251 -0.52 -0.90 14.91
CA PRO A 251 0.60 -1.48 14.18
C PRO A 251 1.33 -0.42 13.36
N LEU A 252 2.66 -0.43 13.44
CA LEU A 252 3.53 0.51 12.75
C LEU A 252 4.25 -0.19 11.60
N VAL A 253 4.11 0.32 10.40
CA VAL A 253 4.79 -0.17 9.20
C VAL A 253 5.79 0.86 8.70
N VAL A 254 7.07 0.49 8.64
CA VAL A 254 8.12 1.35 8.12
C VAL A 254 8.33 1.06 6.64
N GLU A 255 8.01 2.03 5.77
CA GLU A 255 8.29 1.96 4.35
C GLU A 255 9.76 2.30 4.09
N LYS A 256 10.51 1.29 3.67
CA LYS A 256 11.97 1.38 3.46
C LYS A 256 12.38 1.37 1.99
N THR A 257 11.43 1.29 1.08
CA THR A 257 11.71 1.23 -0.36
C THR A 257 12.30 2.55 -0.85
N ARG A 258 13.38 2.44 -1.60
CA ARG A 258 14.09 3.59 -2.19
C ARG A 258 14.15 3.47 -3.69
N LYS A 259 14.10 4.59 -4.38
CA LYS A 259 14.26 4.69 -5.83
C LYS A 259 15.53 5.45 -6.18
N VAL A 260 16.11 5.11 -7.33
CA VAL A 260 17.20 5.87 -7.93
C VAL A 260 16.61 6.82 -8.97
N THR A 261 16.88 8.10 -8.83
CA THR A 261 16.36 9.16 -9.71
C THR A 261 17.37 9.64 -10.76
N SER A 262 18.65 9.28 -10.59
CA SER A 262 19.70 9.62 -11.56
C SER A 262 19.65 8.73 -12.80
N LYS A 263 20.03 9.32 -13.95
CA LYS A 263 20.21 8.58 -15.20
C LYS A 263 21.39 7.59 -15.10
N LYS A 264 21.36 6.53 -15.90
CA LYS A 264 22.46 5.57 -15.97
C LYS A 264 23.74 6.29 -16.41
N GLY A 265 24.83 6.08 -15.66
CA GLY A 265 26.13 6.74 -15.89
C GLY A 265 26.33 8.07 -15.17
N ALA A 266 25.30 8.66 -14.58
CA ALA A 266 25.42 9.85 -13.73
C ALA A 266 25.69 9.46 -12.27
N THR A 267 26.15 10.42 -11.48
CA THR A 267 26.30 10.26 -10.02
C THR A 267 24.99 9.76 -9.41
N ARG A 268 25.05 8.70 -8.62
CA ARG A 268 23.87 8.05 -8.04
C ARG A 268 23.13 9.00 -7.10
N ALA A 269 21.90 9.34 -7.45
CA ALA A 269 20.95 9.98 -6.56
C ALA A 269 19.85 8.98 -6.19
N ALA A 270 19.68 8.70 -4.90
CA ALA A 270 18.65 7.81 -4.39
C ALA A 270 17.79 8.57 -3.37
N SER A 271 16.46 8.36 -3.45
CA SER A 271 15.50 8.95 -2.51
C SER A 271 14.57 7.88 -1.96
N SER A 272 14.03 8.10 -0.77
CA SER A 272 12.92 7.34 -0.23
C SER A 272 11.69 7.55 -1.13
N ILE A 273 10.85 6.53 -1.28
CA ILE A 273 9.60 6.67 -2.03
C ILE A 273 8.59 7.44 -1.20
N LEU A 274 8.45 7.10 0.09
CA LEU A 274 7.66 7.88 1.04
C LEU A 274 8.54 8.99 1.63
N GLY A 275 8.08 10.24 1.52
CA GLY A 275 8.76 11.40 2.09
C GLY A 275 8.63 11.43 3.62
N ASP A 276 9.61 12.03 4.31
CA ASP A 276 9.62 12.10 5.78
C ASP A 276 8.52 13.01 6.34
N ALA A 277 8.09 13.99 5.56
CA ALA A 277 7.03 14.92 5.96
C ALA A 277 5.63 14.33 5.91
N THR A 278 5.46 13.17 5.26
CA THR A 278 4.13 12.60 4.99
C THR A 278 4.05 11.21 5.62
N SER A 279 2.94 10.94 6.28
CA SER A 279 2.59 9.66 6.87
C SER A 279 1.10 9.44 6.68
N PHE A 280 0.62 8.22 6.75
CA PHE A 280 -0.81 7.94 6.65
C PHE A 280 -1.21 6.78 7.55
N MET A 281 -2.46 6.83 8.00
CA MET A 281 -3.14 5.74 8.68
C MET A 281 -4.16 5.16 7.71
N CYS A 282 -4.27 3.85 7.62
CA CYS A 282 -5.22 3.18 6.74
C CYS A 282 -5.64 1.83 7.31
N ALA A 283 -6.79 1.34 6.85
CA ALA A 283 -7.24 0.00 7.19
C ALA A 283 -6.36 -1.06 6.49
N ARG A 284 -5.88 -2.02 7.26
CA ARG A 284 -5.07 -3.13 6.74
C ARG A 284 -5.94 -4.10 5.93
N PRO A 285 -5.34 -4.81 4.95
CA PRO A 285 -6.05 -5.86 4.22
C PRO A 285 -6.58 -6.95 5.14
N GLY A 286 -7.84 -7.33 4.96
CA GLY A 286 -8.47 -8.43 5.71
C GLY A 286 -9.01 -8.05 7.09
N GLY A 287 -9.01 -6.77 7.45
CA GLY A 287 -9.54 -6.28 8.72
C GLY A 287 -11.07 -6.41 8.86
N LEU A 288 -11.83 -6.14 7.83
CA LEU A 288 -13.28 -6.35 7.86
C LEU A 288 -13.62 -7.82 7.62
N VAL A 289 -14.42 -8.39 8.50
CA VAL A 289 -15.06 -9.69 8.28
C VAL A 289 -16.08 -9.50 7.16
N GLY A 290 -15.61 -9.67 5.91
CA GLY A 290 -16.47 -9.56 4.75
C GLY A 290 -17.55 -10.61 4.71
N VAL A 291 -18.62 -10.30 4.01
CA VAL A 291 -19.60 -11.29 3.57
C VAL A 291 -18.86 -12.36 2.75
N ALA A 292 -19.21 -13.62 2.90
CA ALA A 292 -18.66 -14.71 2.09
C ALA A 292 -18.69 -14.30 0.61
N ASP A 293 -17.57 -14.48 -0.10
CA ASP A 293 -17.33 -14.07 -1.49
C ASP A 293 -17.01 -12.57 -1.74
N SER A 294 -16.90 -11.74 -0.70
CA SER A 294 -16.42 -10.37 -0.83
C SER A 294 -14.89 -10.33 -0.73
N PRO A 295 -14.20 -9.56 -1.58
CA PRO A 295 -12.77 -9.35 -1.40
C PRO A 295 -12.51 -8.65 -0.07
N ASN A 296 -11.42 -9.05 0.61
CA ASN A 296 -11.02 -8.42 1.85
C ASN A 296 -10.89 -6.90 1.68
N PHE A 297 -11.44 -6.17 2.63
CA PHE A 297 -11.41 -4.72 2.59
C PHE A 297 -9.99 -4.17 2.80
N SER A 298 -9.66 -3.12 2.09
CA SER A 298 -8.49 -2.29 2.33
C SER A 298 -8.79 -0.88 1.81
N SER A 299 -8.25 0.14 2.45
CA SER A 299 -8.43 1.53 1.99
C SER A 299 -7.90 1.75 0.57
N CYS A 300 -6.79 1.09 0.23
CA CYS A 300 -6.16 1.17 -1.09
C CYS A 300 -6.06 -0.22 -1.72
N VAL A 301 -6.57 -0.35 -2.93
CA VAL A 301 -6.66 -1.60 -3.67
C VAL A 301 -5.83 -1.52 -4.95
N ASN A 302 -5.16 -2.61 -5.26
CA ASN A 302 -4.48 -2.84 -6.53
C ASN A 302 -5.37 -3.73 -7.42
N PHE A 303 -5.92 -3.16 -8.47
CA PHE A 303 -6.58 -3.93 -9.54
C PHE A 303 -5.53 -4.46 -10.49
N ALA A 304 -5.26 -5.77 -10.42
CA ALA A 304 -4.24 -6.44 -11.23
C ALA A 304 -4.92 -7.30 -12.31
N LEU A 305 -4.67 -6.96 -13.59
CA LEU A 305 -5.16 -7.74 -14.72
C LEU A 305 -4.24 -8.92 -15.01
N GLU A 306 -2.95 -8.71 -14.91
CA GLU A 306 -1.94 -9.71 -15.19
C GLU A 306 -0.88 -9.63 -14.08
N GLU A 307 -0.60 -10.76 -13.46
CA GLU A 307 0.48 -10.81 -12.49
C GLU A 307 1.83 -10.62 -13.19
N MET A 308 2.83 -10.19 -12.44
CA MET A 308 4.16 -9.99 -12.99
C MET A 308 4.68 -11.25 -13.66
N THR A 309 4.81 -11.18 -15.00
CA THR A 309 5.31 -12.25 -15.85
C THR A 309 6.64 -11.87 -16.47
N VAL A 310 7.52 -12.86 -16.65
CA VAL A 310 8.78 -12.68 -17.38
C VAL A 310 8.60 -13.23 -18.79
N GLU A 311 8.89 -12.40 -19.78
CA GLU A 311 8.85 -12.78 -21.19
C GLU A 311 10.24 -12.65 -21.78
N THR A 312 10.67 -13.65 -22.55
CA THR A 312 11.96 -13.63 -23.23
C THR A 312 11.79 -13.88 -24.73
N LEU A 313 12.60 -13.19 -25.52
CA LEU A 313 12.66 -13.34 -26.98
C LEU A 313 14.11 -13.42 -27.38
N ARG A 314 14.48 -14.46 -28.16
CA ARG A 314 15.79 -14.54 -28.77
C ARG A 314 15.81 -13.78 -30.11
N ASP A 315 16.68 -12.78 -30.19
CA ASP A 315 16.98 -12.03 -31.41
C ASP A 315 18.24 -12.64 -32.07
N ALA A 316 18.02 -13.69 -32.85
CA ALA A 316 19.11 -14.44 -33.47
C ALA A 316 19.99 -13.61 -34.42
N PRO A 317 19.44 -12.70 -35.27
CA PRO A 317 20.23 -11.84 -36.13
C PRO A 317 21.24 -10.96 -35.39
N ASN A 318 20.85 -10.44 -34.23
CA ASN A 318 21.70 -9.57 -33.42
C ASN A 318 22.45 -10.32 -32.32
N ARG A 319 22.36 -11.64 -32.25
CA ARG A 319 23.00 -12.51 -31.24
C ARG A 319 22.77 -12.01 -29.83
N ARG A 320 21.49 -11.79 -29.45
CA ARG A 320 21.10 -11.27 -28.15
C ARG A 320 19.77 -11.85 -27.71
N THR A 321 19.59 -11.89 -26.40
CA THR A 321 18.33 -12.24 -25.79
C THR A 321 17.69 -10.98 -25.19
N LEU A 322 16.48 -10.69 -25.62
CA LEU A 322 15.63 -9.65 -25.09
C LEU A 322 14.74 -10.27 -24.02
N GLY A 323 14.70 -9.67 -22.84
CA GLY A 323 13.76 -10.06 -21.81
C GLY A 323 13.00 -8.84 -21.30
N ARG A 324 11.81 -9.07 -20.77
CA ARG A 324 11.03 -8.05 -20.09
C ARG A 324 10.22 -8.65 -18.96
N VAL A 325 10.08 -7.92 -17.88
CA VAL A 325 9.07 -8.18 -16.85
C VAL A 325 7.86 -7.33 -17.18
N VAL A 326 6.71 -7.95 -17.37
CA VAL A 326 5.45 -7.29 -17.70
C VAL A 326 4.56 -7.32 -16.47
N ASP A 327 3.92 -6.21 -16.19
CA ASP A 327 3.03 -6.02 -15.06
C ASP A 327 1.86 -5.11 -15.47
N ASN A 328 0.63 -5.51 -15.16
CA ASN A 328 -0.55 -4.75 -15.58
C ASN A 328 -1.45 -4.50 -14.37
N TYR A 329 -1.43 -3.26 -13.86
CA TYR A 329 -2.13 -2.91 -12.63
C TYR A 329 -2.53 -1.44 -12.55
N VAL A 330 -3.41 -1.13 -11.60
CA VAL A 330 -3.69 0.23 -11.15
C VAL A 330 -4.03 0.23 -9.65
N TYR A 331 -3.51 1.21 -8.92
CA TYR A 331 -3.90 1.47 -7.55
C TYR A 331 -5.02 2.50 -7.48
N LYS A 332 -6.01 2.25 -6.63
CA LYS A 332 -7.11 3.18 -6.36
C LYS A 332 -7.40 3.22 -4.85
N MET A 333 -7.73 4.40 -4.35
CA MET A 333 -8.37 4.55 -3.05
C MET A 333 -9.84 4.17 -3.24
N VAL A 334 -10.26 3.11 -2.55
CA VAL A 334 -11.63 2.58 -2.69
C VAL A 334 -12.56 3.20 -1.64
N ALA A 335 -12.02 3.47 -0.46
CA ALA A 335 -12.75 4.09 0.62
C ALA A 335 -11.97 5.29 1.19
N PRO A 336 -12.22 6.51 0.71
CA PRO A 336 -11.53 7.74 1.16
C PRO A 336 -11.66 8.03 2.65
N VAL A 337 -12.76 7.60 3.27
CA VAL A 337 -13.06 7.79 4.71
C VAL A 337 -12.37 6.76 5.62
N SER A 338 -11.82 5.68 5.06
CA SER A 338 -11.15 4.61 5.82
C SER A 338 -9.66 4.84 6.04
N ALA A 339 -9.15 5.98 5.62
CA ALA A 339 -7.75 6.34 5.75
C ALA A 339 -7.60 7.80 6.14
N PHE A 340 -6.49 8.14 6.78
CA PHE A 340 -6.16 9.50 7.21
C PHE A 340 -4.74 9.87 6.79
N LEU A 341 -4.57 11.06 6.22
CA LEU A 341 -3.29 11.58 5.74
C LEU A 341 -2.72 12.62 6.73
N PHE A 342 -1.54 12.34 7.26
CA PHE A 342 -0.76 13.30 8.05
C PHE A 342 0.23 14.01 7.14
N THR A 343 0.19 15.32 7.14
CA THR A 343 1.18 16.18 6.48
C THR A 343 2.05 16.86 7.54
N THR A 344 3.26 17.30 7.16
CA THR A 344 4.21 17.93 8.09
C THR A 344 4.51 17.11 9.35
N ALA A 345 4.69 15.78 9.19
CA ALA A 345 4.97 14.87 10.31
C ALA A 345 6.42 15.00 10.86
N SER A 346 7.36 15.44 10.04
CA SER A 346 8.79 15.60 10.42
C SER A 346 9.18 17.03 10.69
#